data_6eb6790ae5d116ac2353d0afeb7fe310
#
_entry.id   6eb6790ae5d116ac2353d0afeb7fe310
#
_cell.length_a   1.000
_cell.length_b   1.000
_cell.length_c   1.000
_cell.angle_alpha   90.00
_cell.angle_beta   90.00
_cell.angle_gamma   90.00
#
_symmetry.space_group_name_H-M   'P 1'
#
loop_
_entity.id
_entity.type
_entity.pdbx_description
1 polymer ?
#
loop_
_entity_poly.entity_id
_entity_poly.type
_entity_poly.pdbx_seq_one_letter_code
_entity_poly.pdbx_strand_id
1 'polypeptide(L)'
;MRISLFSRHSLWYHPIEISPLTKKKPSDPNKVERFELYINTWEMCNAYSELNDPIDQRERFKAQDAAADAGDEEANHTDEDFLNALEVGMPPTGGIGYGIDRLVMLLTDSAAIRDVLLFPTMKTLGKENQ
;
A
#
# COMPACT_ATOMS: atom_id res chain seq x y z
N MET A 1 23.72 -9.54 18.80
CA MET A 1 22.58 -8.92 18.10
C MET A 1 21.29 -9.49 18.73
N ARG A 2 20.58 -8.67 19.52
CA ARG A 2 19.34 -9.10 20.20
C ARG A 2 18.14 -8.83 19.28
N ILE A 3 17.80 -9.78 18.41
CA ILE A 3 16.56 -9.74 17.60
C ILE A 3 15.31 -10.15 18.43
N SER A 4 15.42 -10.25 19.73
CA SER A 4 14.46 -10.99 20.55
C SER A 4 13.22 -10.25 21.05
N LEU A 5 12.93 -9.00 20.63
CA LEU A 5 11.84 -8.22 21.24
C LEU A 5 11.00 -7.36 20.27
N PHE A 6 11.05 -7.57 18.96
CA PHE A 6 10.12 -6.87 18.09
C PHE A 6 8.78 -7.61 18.07
N SER A 7 7.71 -6.92 18.49
CA SER A 7 6.36 -7.43 18.30
C SER A 7 6.08 -7.56 16.81
N ARG A 8 5.61 -8.73 16.38
CA ARG A 8 5.22 -9.01 14.99
C ARG A 8 3.72 -9.21 14.94
N HIS A 9 3.05 -8.48 14.07
CA HIS A 9 1.60 -8.55 13.89
C HIS A 9 1.27 -8.62 12.40
N SER A 10 0.33 -9.47 12.03
CA SER A 10 -0.22 -9.50 10.69
C SER A 10 -1.70 -9.14 10.75
N LEU A 11 -2.11 -8.14 9.97
CA LEU A 11 -3.51 -7.79 9.77
C LEU A 11 -4.00 -8.47 8.50
N TRP A 12 -5.09 -9.20 8.59
CA TRP A 12 -5.67 -9.98 7.49
C TRP A 12 -7.09 -9.51 7.20
N TYR A 13 -7.46 -9.59 5.93
CA TYR A 13 -8.83 -9.35 5.46
C TYR A 13 -9.34 -7.95 5.77
N HIS A 14 -8.76 -6.99 5.10
CA HIS A 14 -9.17 -5.58 5.19
C HIS A 14 -10.59 -5.36 4.63
N PRO A 15 -11.29 -4.31 5.09
CA PRO A 15 -12.53 -3.86 4.47
C PRO A 15 -12.34 -3.51 2.99
N ILE A 16 -13.39 -3.75 2.20
CA ILE A 16 -13.37 -3.51 0.75
C ILE A 16 -13.20 -2.02 0.42
N GLU A 17 -13.75 -1.16 1.25
CA GLU A 17 -13.79 0.30 1.05
C GLU A 17 -12.39 0.92 1.00
N ILE A 18 -11.45 0.37 1.76
CA ILE A 18 -10.06 0.85 1.84
C ILE A 18 -9.08 0.04 0.98
N SER A 19 -9.59 -0.75 0.04
CA SER A 19 -8.77 -1.67 -0.75
C SER A 19 -9.27 -1.77 -2.19
N PRO A 20 -9.28 -0.66 -2.97
CA PRO A 20 -9.95 -0.58 -4.26
C PRO A 20 -9.34 -1.48 -5.35
N LEU A 21 -8.08 -1.94 -5.21
CA LEU A 21 -7.37 -2.74 -6.20
C LEU A 21 -7.28 -4.24 -5.83
N THR A 22 -7.97 -4.63 -4.75
CA THR A 22 -7.81 -5.97 -4.17
C THR A 22 -9.03 -6.84 -4.43
N LYS A 23 -8.81 -8.11 -4.71
CA LYS A 23 -9.84 -9.11 -4.93
C LYS A 23 -10.66 -9.36 -3.67
N LYS A 24 -11.98 -9.46 -3.82
CA LYS A 24 -12.90 -9.83 -2.73
C LYS A 24 -12.57 -11.22 -2.18
N LYS A 25 -12.71 -11.38 -0.87
CA LYS A 25 -12.66 -12.69 -0.26
C LYS A 25 -13.90 -13.50 -0.67
N PRO A 26 -13.74 -14.72 -1.24
CA PRO A 26 -14.90 -15.48 -1.74
C PRO A 26 -15.96 -15.81 -0.68
N SER A 27 -15.54 -15.98 0.58
CA SER A 27 -16.44 -16.32 1.70
C SER A 27 -17.05 -15.10 2.41
N ASP A 28 -16.60 -13.87 2.11
CA ASP A 28 -17.09 -12.64 2.73
C ASP A 28 -16.80 -11.45 1.79
N PRO A 29 -17.76 -11.06 0.95
CA PRO A 29 -17.55 -10.02 -0.08
C PRO A 29 -17.33 -8.61 0.48
N ASN A 30 -17.55 -8.37 1.77
CA ASN A 30 -17.24 -7.10 2.44
C ASN A 30 -15.76 -7.00 2.83
N LYS A 31 -14.99 -8.07 2.63
CA LYS A 31 -13.56 -8.15 2.89
C LYS A 31 -12.78 -8.50 1.65
N VAL A 32 -11.51 -8.14 1.66
CA VAL A 32 -10.58 -8.43 0.57
C VAL A 32 -9.48 -9.39 1.00
N GLU A 33 -8.86 -10.07 0.02
CA GLU A 33 -7.70 -10.94 0.23
C GLU A 33 -6.43 -10.12 0.31
N ARG A 34 -6.22 -9.44 1.45
CA ARG A 34 -5.10 -8.57 1.74
C ARG A 34 -4.52 -8.88 3.11
N PHE A 35 -3.20 -8.77 3.24
CA PHE A 35 -2.55 -8.72 4.53
C PHE A 35 -1.46 -7.67 4.58
N GLU A 36 -1.20 -7.17 5.77
CA GLU A 36 -0.09 -6.29 6.09
C GLU A 36 0.71 -6.91 7.24
N LEU A 37 2.04 -6.85 7.12
CA LEU A 37 2.95 -7.27 8.17
C LEU A 37 3.53 -6.05 8.88
N TYR A 38 3.36 -6.01 10.20
CA TYR A 38 3.95 -5.01 11.08
C TYR A 38 5.05 -5.63 11.94
N ILE A 39 6.21 -4.97 12.01
CA ILE A 39 7.29 -5.31 12.94
C ILE A 39 7.68 -4.01 13.65
N ASN A 40 7.69 -4.02 14.97
CA ASN A 40 8.02 -2.84 15.77
C ASN A 40 7.15 -1.61 15.42
N THR A 41 5.85 -1.81 15.23
CA THR A 41 4.85 -0.82 14.80
C THR A 41 5.01 -0.28 13.37
N TRP A 42 6.03 -0.69 12.64
CA TRP A 42 6.25 -0.31 11.24
C TRP A 42 5.61 -1.32 10.29
N GLU A 43 4.83 -0.86 9.35
CA GLU A 43 4.39 -1.67 8.22
C GLU A 43 5.61 -2.06 7.38
N MET A 44 5.91 -3.35 7.32
CA MET A 44 7.05 -3.90 6.61
C MET A 44 6.70 -4.36 5.21
N CYS A 45 5.51 -4.90 5.04
CA CYS A 45 4.98 -5.24 3.73
C CYS A 45 3.46 -5.22 3.70
N ASN A 46 2.95 -5.05 2.48
CA ASN A 46 1.55 -5.10 2.12
C ASN A 46 1.40 -6.02 0.91
N ALA A 47 0.49 -6.97 0.98
CA ALA A 47 0.29 -7.95 -0.07
C ALA A 47 -1.18 -8.30 -0.24
N TYR A 48 -1.57 -8.55 -1.49
CA TYR A 48 -2.95 -8.91 -1.80
C TYR A 48 -3.09 -9.69 -3.11
N SER A 49 -4.23 -10.36 -3.24
CA SER A 49 -4.68 -10.88 -4.54
C SER A 49 -5.16 -9.72 -5.40
N GLU A 50 -4.56 -9.55 -6.57
CA GLU A 50 -4.90 -8.46 -7.48
C GLU A 50 -6.34 -8.62 -7.99
N LEU A 51 -7.10 -7.53 -8.02
CA LEU A 51 -8.41 -7.50 -8.66
C LEU A 51 -8.22 -7.52 -10.17
N ASN A 52 -8.58 -8.64 -10.79
CA ASN A 52 -8.41 -8.89 -12.22
C ASN A 52 -9.75 -8.93 -12.99
N ASP A 53 -10.82 -8.47 -12.39
CA ASP A 53 -12.14 -8.30 -13.02
C ASP A 53 -12.34 -6.82 -13.37
N PRO A 54 -12.34 -6.44 -14.68
CA PRO A 54 -12.48 -5.05 -15.09
C PRO A 54 -13.84 -4.45 -14.74
N ILE A 55 -14.90 -5.26 -14.63
CA ILE A 55 -16.25 -4.78 -14.27
C ILE A 55 -16.26 -4.38 -12.80
N ASP A 56 -15.80 -5.27 -11.89
CA ASP A 56 -15.69 -4.96 -10.45
C ASP A 56 -14.72 -3.78 -10.23
N GLN A 57 -13.59 -3.73 -10.96
CA GLN A 57 -12.64 -2.63 -10.84
C GLN A 57 -13.25 -1.28 -11.23
N ARG A 58 -14.03 -1.23 -12.30
CA ARG A 58 -14.72 -0.01 -12.72
C ARG A 58 -15.72 0.48 -11.67
N GLU A 59 -16.44 -0.43 -11.02
CA GLU A 59 -17.35 -0.09 -9.92
C GLU A 59 -16.60 0.47 -8.71
N ARG A 60 -15.43 -0.11 -8.39
CA ARG A 60 -14.57 0.38 -7.31
C ARG A 60 -14.06 1.80 -7.57
N PHE A 61 -13.62 2.06 -8.79
CA PHE A 61 -13.16 3.40 -9.19
C PHE A 61 -14.29 4.43 -9.11
N LYS A 62 -15.50 4.12 -9.56
CA LYS A 62 -16.65 5.00 -9.39
C LYS A 62 -16.95 5.33 -7.93
N ALA A 63 -16.79 4.36 -7.03
CA ALA A 63 -16.95 4.60 -5.59
C ALA A 63 -15.84 5.51 -5.04
N GLN A 64 -14.61 5.36 -5.53
CA GLN A 64 -13.48 6.25 -5.19
C GLN A 64 -13.69 7.67 -5.72
N ASP A 65 -14.14 7.84 -6.98
CA ASP A 65 -14.48 9.16 -7.54
C ASP A 65 -15.56 9.85 -6.69
N ALA A 66 -16.61 9.12 -6.28
CA ALA A 66 -17.66 9.67 -5.42
C ALA A 66 -17.13 10.07 -4.02
N ALA A 67 -16.17 9.33 -3.48
CA ALA A 67 -15.51 9.67 -2.22
C ALA A 67 -14.63 10.93 -2.38
N ALA A 68 -13.88 11.05 -3.47
CA ALA A 68 -13.09 12.24 -3.81
C ALA A 68 -13.98 13.49 -3.94
N ASP A 69 -15.10 13.38 -4.64
CA ASP A 69 -16.09 14.47 -4.78
C ASP A 69 -16.71 14.88 -3.42
N ALA A 70 -16.76 13.93 -2.48
CA ALA A 70 -17.21 14.19 -1.10
C ALA A 70 -16.11 14.78 -0.20
N GLY A 71 -14.89 14.94 -0.70
CA GLY A 71 -13.76 15.56 0.00
C GLY A 71 -12.75 14.59 0.61
N ASP A 72 -12.75 13.33 0.21
CA ASP A 72 -11.71 12.37 0.58
C ASP A 72 -10.45 12.60 -0.28
N GLU A 73 -9.43 13.22 0.31
CA GLU A 73 -8.17 13.54 -0.37
C GLU A 73 -7.30 12.29 -0.66
N GLU A 74 -7.61 11.15 -0.05
CA GLU A 74 -6.88 9.89 -0.26
C GLU A 74 -7.53 9.01 -1.34
N ALA A 75 -8.72 9.38 -1.83
CA ALA A 75 -9.43 8.64 -2.85
C ALA A 75 -8.72 8.71 -4.21
N ASN A 76 -8.65 7.56 -4.88
CA ASN A 76 -8.05 7.47 -6.21
C ASN A 76 -9.07 7.81 -7.30
N HIS A 77 -8.63 8.53 -8.33
CA HIS A 77 -9.45 8.77 -9.53
C HIS A 77 -9.45 7.57 -10.47
N THR A 78 -10.52 7.46 -11.26
CA THR A 78 -10.64 6.43 -12.31
C THR A 78 -9.48 6.53 -13.30
N ASP A 79 -8.80 5.39 -13.51
CA ASP A 79 -7.74 5.22 -14.49
C ASP A 79 -8.26 4.34 -15.64
N GLU A 80 -8.63 4.99 -16.74
CA GLU A 80 -9.14 4.29 -17.93
C GLU A 80 -8.06 3.46 -18.64
N ASP A 81 -6.81 3.86 -18.62
CA ASP A 81 -5.72 3.09 -19.19
C ASP A 81 -5.49 1.79 -18.43
N PHE A 82 -5.58 1.84 -17.10
CA PHE A 82 -5.53 0.66 -16.25
C PHE A 82 -6.73 -0.28 -16.52
N LEU A 83 -7.95 0.25 -16.64
CA LEU A 83 -9.14 -0.55 -16.96
C LEU A 83 -9.01 -1.21 -18.34
N ASN A 84 -8.54 -0.49 -19.36
CA ASN A 84 -8.28 -1.03 -20.68
C ASN A 84 -7.24 -2.17 -20.62
N ALA A 85 -6.18 -2.02 -19.82
CA ALA A 85 -5.19 -3.07 -19.63
C ALA A 85 -5.80 -4.33 -18.97
N LEU A 86 -6.70 -4.17 -18.00
CA LEU A 86 -7.43 -5.29 -17.40
C LEU A 86 -8.35 -6.00 -18.41
N GLU A 87 -9.01 -5.25 -19.32
CA GLU A 87 -9.87 -5.80 -20.36
C GLU A 87 -9.08 -6.63 -21.38
N VAL A 88 -7.82 -6.27 -21.67
CA VAL A 88 -6.92 -7.09 -22.50
C VAL A 88 -6.64 -8.44 -21.83
N GLY A 89 -6.55 -8.45 -20.52
CA GLY A 89 -6.48 -9.64 -19.67
C GLY A 89 -5.38 -9.58 -18.63
N MET A 90 -5.74 -9.87 -17.39
CA MET A 90 -4.82 -10.07 -16.28
C MET A 90 -5.04 -11.44 -15.69
N PRO A 91 -4.02 -12.33 -15.64
CA PRO A 91 -4.15 -13.65 -15.04
C PRO A 91 -4.31 -13.52 -13.52
N PRO A 92 -4.77 -14.56 -12.80
CA PRO A 92 -4.72 -14.60 -11.35
C PRO A 92 -3.32 -14.28 -10.85
N THR A 93 -3.19 -13.18 -10.11
CA THR A 93 -1.89 -12.62 -9.70
C THR A 93 -1.96 -12.23 -8.22
N GLY A 94 -0.88 -12.45 -7.50
CA GLY A 94 -0.65 -11.88 -6.18
C GLY A 94 0.45 -10.83 -6.24
N GLY A 95 0.21 -9.67 -5.62
CA GLY A 95 1.17 -8.60 -5.48
C GLY A 95 1.70 -8.50 -4.05
N ILE A 96 2.95 -8.05 -3.90
CA ILE A 96 3.54 -7.73 -2.59
C ILE A 96 4.48 -6.55 -2.71
N GLY A 97 4.29 -5.56 -1.82
CA GLY A 97 5.19 -4.43 -1.64
C GLY A 97 5.97 -4.57 -0.33
N TYR A 98 7.29 -4.40 -0.40
CA TYR A 98 8.16 -4.37 0.78
C TYR A 98 8.70 -2.97 1.00
N GLY A 99 8.69 -2.51 2.26
CA GLY A 99 9.43 -1.32 2.67
C GLY A 99 10.92 -1.63 2.84
N ILE A 100 11.70 -1.57 1.75
CA ILE A 100 13.12 -1.91 1.76
C ILE A 100 13.89 -1.01 2.75
N ASP A 101 13.64 0.29 2.76
CA ASP A 101 14.29 1.20 3.71
C ASP A 101 13.95 0.84 5.15
N ARG A 102 12.68 0.51 5.45
CA ARG A 102 12.27 0.04 6.77
C ARG A 102 12.93 -1.28 7.15
N LEU A 103 13.12 -2.18 6.18
CA LEU A 103 13.84 -3.43 6.41
C LEU A 103 15.31 -3.16 6.76
N VAL A 104 15.97 -2.25 6.03
CA VAL A 104 17.35 -1.84 6.32
C VAL A 104 17.43 -1.18 7.70
N MET A 105 16.52 -0.26 8.04
CA MET A 105 16.44 0.35 9.36
C MET A 105 16.35 -0.71 10.48
N LEU A 106 15.50 -1.72 10.29
CA LEU A 106 15.34 -2.81 11.26
C LEU A 106 16.62 -3.64 11.41
N LEU A 107 17.29 -3.97 10.30
CA LEU A 107 18.51 -4.79 10.30
C LEU A 107 19.74 -4.06 10.84
N THR A 108 19.79 -2.75 10.68
CA THR A 108 20.92 -1.89 11.12
C THR A 108 20.67 -1.19 12.44
N ASP A 109 19.50 -1.39 13.07
CA ASP A 109 19.06 -0.70 14.28
C ASP A 109 19.08 0.84 14.13
N SER A 110 18.69 1.33 12.93
CA SER A 110 18.64 2.75 12.59
C SER A 110 17.26 3.31 12.89
N ALA A 111 17.19 4.40 13.66
CA ALA A 111 15.93 5.00 14.10
C ALA A 111 15.26 5.89 13.04
N ALA A 112 16.01 6.40 12.08
CA ALA A 112 15.50 7.33 11.07
C ALA A 112 15.81 6.86 9.65
N ILE A 113 14.82 7.01 8.75
CA ILE A 113 14.94 6.59 7.35
C ILE A 113 16.11 7.29 6.63
N ARG A 114 16.39 8.56 6.96
CA ARG A 114 17.53 9.31 6.38
C ARG A 114 18.88 8.66 6.65
N ASP A 115 18.99 7.84 7.70
CA ASP A 115 20.25 7.20 8.08
C ASP A 115 20.57 5.98 7.21
N VAL A 116 19.56 5.48 6.46
CA VAL A 116 19.68 4.33 5.56
C VAL A 116 19.56 4.69 4.08
N LEU A 117 19.13 5.91 3.75
CA LEU A 117 19.08 6.41 2.38
C LEU A 117 20.46 6.86 1.91
N LEU A 118 20.86 6.42 0.70
CA LEU A 118 22.14 6.84 0.09
C LEU A 118 22.14 8.34 -0.24
N PHE A 119 21.01 8.89 -0.67
CA PHE A 119 20.86 10.29 -1.07
C PHE A 119 19.58 10.88 -0.45
N PRO A 120 19.58 11.15 0.88
CA PRO A 120 18.40 11.70 1.54
C PRO A 120 18.13 13.13 1.06
N THR A 121 16.88 13.46 0.81
CA THR A 121 16.47 14.85 0.55
C THR A 121 16.60 15.65 1.85
N MET A 122 17.48 16.63 1.84
CA MET A 122 17.73 17.52 2.97
C MET A 122 17.04 18.86 2.75
N LYS A 123 16.55 19.48 3.85
CA LYS A 123 16.08 20.85 3.78
C LYS A 123 17.24 21.76 3.33
N THR A 124 16.99 22.60 2.32
CA THR A 124 17.96 23.57 1.86
C THR A 124 18.38 24.47 3.03
N LEU A 125 19.66 24.55 3.34
CA LEU A 125 20.17 25.56 4.26
C LEU A 125 19.82 26.92 3.65
N GLY A 126 18.96 27.69 4.32
CA GLY A 126 18.59 29.02 3.87
C GLY A 126 19.87 29.83 3.61
N LYS A 127 19.94 30.53 2.48
CA LYS A 127 20.92 31.59 2.33
C LYS A 127 20.58 32.59 3.42
N GLU A 128 21.43 32.73 4.43
CA GLU A 128 21.39 33.89 5.31
C GLU A 128 21.43 35.12 4.39
N ASN A 129 20.42 35.97 4.52
CA ASN A 129 20.35 37.23 3.80
C ASN A 129 21.65 38.01 4.13
N GLN A 130 22.56 38.11 3.17
CA GLN A 130 23.60 39.15 3.14
C GLN A 130 23.00 40.44 2.62
#